data_278e4b787713dfc244e48c3b114fa913
#
_entry.id   278e4b787713dfc244e48c3b114fa913
#
_cell.length_a   1.000
_cell.length_b   1.000
_cell.length_c   1.000
_cell.angle_alpha   90.00
_cell.angle_beta   90.00
_cell.angle_gamma   90.00
#
_symmetry.space_group_name_H-M   'P 1'
#
loop_
_entity.id
_entity.type
_entity.pdbx_description
1 polymer ?
#
loop_
_entity_poly.entity_id
_entity_poly.type
_entity_poly.pdbx_seq_one_letter_code
_entity_poly.pdbx_strand_id
1 'polypeptide(L)'
;LVGSEMCIRDSYMARMMVNHFVDKTQFSLIGSANNVNDQGFSGGGGGPRWRRNNGLVATKTLGANFATETSKLEVGGSARYNYRGADIISTNSSERFLQNGNSYSNSNSVNRNKNIDFNADFRLEWKPDSMTNIIFRPNFSYGKTNNASGSESGTFNIDPYSLVANPNDFLNFDQMTDDPLEDIRVNATNDASLSKSKSISTAATLQLNRKLNDRGRNVTFRGRFGYGDNDNDQYTQSETRYYQILNALGGDSILYRNQYITTPTRNYNYSAQITYSEPIARATFLQFSYQFQYKYSESDKTTFDMLSFPEWDINGPLPAGCETHPVDSLGKYAEYRYYNHDASVSLRFIREKYQLSAGMSFQPQHSVLSYKRGDYMIDTTRNVFNFAPNIDFRYRFSKVSQLRFMYRGRSSQPSMENLLPIADNSNPLNIKVGNPGLKPAFTHNMRLFYNTYNAELQRGMMTHVSFSTTQNSISNSTIYNEQTGGRTTTPKNI
;
A
#
# COMPACT_ATOMS: atom_id res chain seq x y z
N LEU A 1 11.98 -11.17 -30.03
CA LEU A 1 12.48 -10.01 -30.79
C LEU A 1 13.04 -8.97 -29.83
N VAL A 2 14.31 -9.14 -29.45
CA VAL A 2 15.11 -8.08 -28.82
C VAL A 2 15.59 -7.19 -29.96
N GLY A 3 14.72 -6.35 -30.48
CA GLY A 3 15.10 -5.21 -31.27
C GLY A 3 15.63 -4.15 -30.29
N SER A 4 16.94 -3.99 -30.20
CA SER A 4 17.56 -2.81 -29.59
C SER A 4 17.34 -1.61 -30.51
N GLU A 5 16.12 -1.15 -30.64
CA GLU A 5 15.86 0.22 -31.06
C GLU A 5 16.19 1.12 -29.87
N MET A 6 17.47 1.46 -29.78
CA MET A 6 17.90 2.61 -29.02
C MET A 6 17.42 3.84 -29.77
N CYS A 7 16.11 4.11 -29.75
CA CYS A 7 15.57 5.40 -30.11
C CYS A 7 16.18 6.39 -29.14
N ILE A 8 17.13 7.19 -29.59
CA ILE A 8 17.56 8.42 -28.94
C ILE A 8 16.30 9.29 -28.87
N ARG A 9 15.50 9.13 -27.83
CA ARG A 9 14.40 10.05 -27.51
C ARG A 9 15.06 11.32 -27.03
N ASP A 10 14.92 12.39 -27.77
CA ASP A 10 15.40 13.70 -27.36
C ASP A 10 14.89 13.97 -25.92
N SER A 11 15.82 14.37 -25.07
CA SER A 11 15.49 14.73 -23.69
C SER A 11 14.73 16.05 -23.67
N TYR A 12 13.60 16.09 -23.01
CA TYR A 12 12.82 17.31 -22.83
C TYR A 12 12.42 17.52 -21.38
N MET A 13 12.37 18.78 -20.99
CA MET A 13 11.80 19.22 -19.71
C MET A 13 11.14 20.58 -19.90
N ALA A 14 9.85 20.64 -19.59
CA ALA A 14 9.08 21.87 -19.58
C ALA A 14 8.35 22.02 -18.24
N ARG A 15 8.38 23.21 -17.66
CA ARG A 15 7.65 23.56 -16.44
C ARG A 15 6.98 24.90 -16.59
N MET A 16 5.77 24.99 -16.09
CA MET A 16 4.99 26.22 -16.04
C MET A 16 4.36 26.35 -14.66
N MET A 17 4.42 27.54 -14.09
CA MET A 17 3.70 27.89 -12.89
C MET A 17 3.13 29.29 -13.05
N VAL A 18 1.83 29.42 -12.86
CA VAL A 18 1.13 30.71 -12.86
C VAL A 18 0.43 30.83 -11.53
N ASN A 19 0.72 31.92 -10.80
CA ASN A 19 0.07 32.23 -9.55
C ASN A 19 -0.63 33.58 -9.69
N HIS A 20 -1.88 33.61 -9.29
CA HIS A 20 -2.68 34.83 -9.26
C HIS A 20 -3.18 35.05 -7.84
N PHE A 21 -2.83 36.19 -7.27
CA PHE A 21 -3.18 36.59 -5.91
C PHE A 21 -3.97 37.89 -5.98
N VAL A 22 -5.20 37.87 -5.48
CA VAL A 22 -6.04 39.06 -5.33
C VAL A 22 -6.65 39.06 -3.94
N ASP A 23 -6.30 40.03 -3.11
CA ASP A 23 -6.74 40.11 -1.72
C ASP A 23 -6.51 38.77 -0.97
N LYS A 24 -7.62 38.09 -0.63
CA LYS A 24 -7.62 36.83 0.09
C LYS A 24 -7.84 35.61 -0.82
N THR A 25 -7.81 35.82 -2.12
CA THR A 25 -8.01 34.77 -3.11
C THR A 25 -6.71 34.42 -3.79
N GLN A 26 -6.42 33.14 -3.86
CA GLN A 26 -5.26 32.57 -4.53
C GLN A 26 -5.71 31.57 -5.58
N PHE A 27 -5.16 31.69 -6.75
CA PHE A 27 -5.29 30.69 -7.82
C PHE A 27 -3.90 30.35 -8.33
N SER A 28 -3.61 29.05 -8.48
CA SER A 28 -2.34 28.57 -9.01
C SER A 28 -2.60 27.53 -10.07
N LEU A 29 -1.95 27.68 -11.23
CA LEU A 29 -1.90 26.66 -12.28
C LEU A 29 -0.46 26.18 -12.40
N ILE A 30 -0.26 24.88 -12.36
CA ILE A 30 1.04 24.22 -12.50
C ILE A 30 1.00 23.22 -13.63
N GLY A 31 2.03 23.22 -14.46
CA GLY A 31 2.21 22.24 -15.52
C GLY A 31 3.66 21.79 -15.59
N SER A 32 3.88 20.51 -15.77
CA SER A 32 5.21 19.99 -16.08
C SER A 32 5.13 18.79 -17.01
N ALA A 33 6.11 18.68 -17.89
CA ALA A 33 6.29 17.53 -18.75
C ALA A 33 7.79 17.28 -18.94
N ASN A 34 8.24 16.05 -18.70
CA ASN A 34 9.63 15.68 -18.91
C ASN A 34 9.81 14.18 -19.14
N ASN A 35 10.95 13.79 -19.71
CA ASN A 35 11.43 12.42 -19.86
C ASN A 35 12.85 12.21 -19.29
N VAL A 36 13.32 13.12 -18.43
CA VAL A 36 14.66 13.13 -17.84
C VAL A 36 14.65 12.64 -16.37
N ASN A 37 13.71 11.78 -16.03
CA ASN A 37 13.55 11.23 -14.67
C ASN A 37 13.27 12.28 -13.58
N ASP A 38 12.83 13.47 -13.95
CA ASP A 38 12.43 14.51 -13.00
C ASP A 38 11.01 14.25 -12.48
N GLN A 39 10.80 14.38 -11.18
CA GLN A 39 9.50 14.17 -10.55
C GLN A 39 8.52 15.35 -10.68
N GLY A 40 8.91 16.41 -11.37
CA GLY A 40 8.09 17.60 -11.55
C GLY A 40 7.91 18.40 -10.25
N PHE A 41 6.74 19.04 -10.09
CA PHE A 41 6.40 19.74 -8.85
C PHE A 41 5.97 18.73 -7.78
N SER A 42 6.82 18.46 -6.79
CA SER A 42 6.44 17.68 -5.61
C SER A 42 5.45 18.50 -4.77
N GLY A 43 4.21 18.03 -4.71
CA GLY A 43 3.19 18.64 -3.86
C GLY A 43 3.56 18.53 -2.39
N GLY A 44 3.76 19.65 -1.74
CA GLY A 44 3.70 19.95 -0.32
C GLY A 44 4.32 18.94 0.65
N GLY A 45 5.58 19.12 0.99
CA GLY A 45 6.26 18.37 2.04
C GLY A 45 7.77 18.44 1.86
N GLY A 46 8.37 19.53 2.36
CA GLY A 46 9.77 19.88 2.15
C GLY A 46 10.77 18.80 2.54
N GLY A 47 11.67 18.57 1.64
CA GLY A 47 12.90 17.85 1.79
C GLY A 47 13.35 17.27 0.45
N PRO A 48 14.64 17.32 0.11
CA PRO A 48 15.15 16.67 -1.09
C PRO A 48 14.92 15.16 -0.92
N ARG A 49 13.90 14.62 -1.58
CA ARG A 49 13.70 13.17 -1.65
C ARG A 49 14.65 12.65 -2.72
N TRP A 50 15.78 12.12 -2.28
CA TRP A 50 16.71 11.32 -3.09
C TRP A 50 16.06 9.96 -3.44
N ARG A 51 14.88 9.96 -4.05
CA ARG A 51 14.33 8.77 -4.68
C ARG A 51 14.97 8.65 -6.06
N ARG A 52 15.90 7.74 -6.19
CA ARG A 52 16.37 7.29 -7.50
C ARG A 52 15.16 6.69 -8.22
N ASN A 53 14.75 7.28 -9.34
CA ASN A 53 13.88 6.62 -10.28
C ASN A 53 14.71 5.56 -10.98
N ASN A 54 14.28 4.32 -10.93
CA ASN A 54 14.88 3.25 -11.71
C ASN A 54 14.30 3.30 -13.12
N GLY A 55 15.14 3.15 -14.14
CA GLY A 55 14.75 3.12 -15.55
C GLY A 55 14.48 4.50 -16.18
N LEU A 56 13.94 4.47 -17.38
CA LEU A 56 13.54 5.65 -18.15
C LEU A 56 12.12 6.07 -17.74
N VAL A 57 11.98 7.28 -17.22
CA VAL A 57 10.68 7.75 -16.71
C VAL A 57 10.28 9.04 -17.41
N ALA A 58 9.10 9.02 -18.03
CA ALA A 58 8.43 10.20 -18.55
C ALA A 58 7.26 10.59 -17.64
N THR A 59 7.16 11.87 -17.29
CA THR A 59 6.07 12.39 -16.45
C THR A 59 5.40 13.59 -17.10
N LYS A 60 4.08 13.68 -16.94
CA LYS A 60 3.29 14.87 -17.30
C LYS A 60 2.36 15.17 -16.14
N THR A 61 2.37 16.40 -15.66
CA THR A 61 1.53 16.85 -14.56
C THR A 61 0.83 18.14 -14.96
N LEU A 62 -0.46 18.19 -14.69
CA LEU A 62 -1.27 19.42 -14.76
C LEU A 62 -2.01 19.54 -13.43
N GLY A 63 -1.92 20.69 -12.79
CA GLY A 63 -2.58 20.92 -11.51
C GLY A 63 -3.12 22.33 -11.39
N ALA A 64 -4.25 22.46 -10.75
CA ALA A 64 -4.86 23.73 -10.37
C ALA A 64 -5.15 23.74 -8.88
N ASN A 65 -4.82 24.83 -8.19
CA ASN A 65 -5.14 25.07 -6.80
C ASN A 65 -5.91 26.36 -6.68
N PHE A 66 -6.91 26.36 -5.83
CA PHE A 66 -7.72 27.53 -5.51
C PHE A 66 -7.87 27.64 -4.00
N ALA A 67 -7.77 28.84 -3.46
CA ALA A 67 -8.10 29.13 -2.07
C ALA A 67 -8.64 30.56 -1.95
N THR A 68 -9.68 30.73 -1.14
CA THR A 68 -10.21 32.06 -0.78
C THR A 68 -10.65 32.05 0.68
N GLU A 69 -10.47 33.16 1.34
CA GLU A 69 -10.81 33.32 2.75
C GLU A 69 -11.59 34.62 2.97
N THR A 70 -12.69 34.51 3.68
CA THR A 70 -13.43 35.66 4.24
C THR A 70 -13.43 35.57 5.76
N SER A 71 -14.04 36.54 6.44
CA SER A 71 -14.14 36.51 7.91
C SER A 71 -14.86 35.26 8.46
N LYS A 72 -15.75 34.66 7.69
CA LYS A 72 -16.59 33.53 8.12
C LYS A 72 -16.43 32.27 7.29
N LEU A 73 -15.83 32.37 6.11
CA LEU A 73 -15.79 31.28 5.14
C LEU A 73 -14.37 31.16 4.57
N GLU A 74 -13.79 29.97 4.66
CA GLU A 74 -12.57 29.55 3.97
C GLU A 74 -12.92 28.43 2.99
N VAL A 75 -12.62 28.62 1.71
CA VAL A 75 -12.85 27.64 0.65
C VAL A 75 -11.55 27.41 -0.08
N GLY A 76 -11.20 26.17 -0.29
CA GLY A 76 -10.03 25.81 -1.06
C GLY A 76 -10.19 24.47 -1.73
N GLY A 77 -9.41 24.23 -2.75
CA GLY A 77 -9.40 22.95 -3.44
C GLY A 77 -8.24 22.82 -4.37
N SER A 78 -7.96 21.60 -4.74
CA SER A 78 -6.98 21.27 -5.77
C SER A 78 -7.51 20.22 -6.72
N ALA A 79 -7.07 20.28 -7.96
CA ALA A 79 -7.25 19.23 -8.94
C ALA A 79 -5.92 18.97 -9.61
N ARG A 80 -5.53 17.70 -9.73
CA ARG A 80 -4.27 17.31 -10.33
C ARG A 80 -4.44 16.10 -11.22
N TYR A 81 -3.94 16.22 -12.43
CA TYR A 81 -3.74 15.13 -13.38
C TYR A 81 -2.26 14.79 -13.44
N ASN A 82 -1.92 13.51 -13.32
CA ASN A 82 -0.57 13.01 -13.49
C ASN A 82 -0.57 11.86 -14.51
N TYR A 83 0.37 11.90 -15.42
CA TYR A 83 0.76 10.77 -16.25
C TYR A 83 2.19 10.38 -15.90
N ARG A 84 2.45 9.08 -15.73
CA ARG A 84 3.79 8.53 -15.56
C ARG A 84 3.94 7.30 -16.43
N GLY A 85 4.88 7.36 -17.38
CA GLY A 85 5.38 6.21 -18.11
C GLY A 85 6.76 5.82 -17.58
N ALA A 86 7.02 4.55 -17.37
CA ALA A 86 8.32 4.06 -16.90
C ALA A 86 8.68 2.76 -17.64
N ASP A 87 9.88 2.73 -18.22
CA ASP A 87 10.50 1.54 -18.78
C ASP A 87 11.66 1.16 -17.84
N ILE A 88 11.56 0.00 -17.21
CA ILE A 88 12.49 -0.45 -16.17
C ILE A 88 13.05 -1.80 -16.58
N ILE A 89 14.36 -1.90 -16.67
CA ILE A 89 15.10 -3.15 -16.83
C ILE A 89 15.79 -3.43 -15.49
N SER A 90 15.62 -4.63 -14.98
CA SER A 90 16.23 -5.06 -13.71
C SER A 90 16.87 -6.41 -13.86
N THR A 91 18.06 -6.53 -13.33
CA THR A 91 18.78 -7.79 -13.16
C THR A 91 18.97 -8.01 -11.65
N ASN A 92 18.65 -9.19 -11.18
CA ASN A 92 18.77 -9.51 -9.77
C ASN A 92 19.45 -10.86 -9.58
N SER A 93 20.34 -10.94 -8.58
CA SER A 93 20.97 -12.16 -8.12
C SER A 93 20.82 -12.24 -6.61
N SER A 94 20.46 -13.38 -6.08
CA SER A 94 20.26 -13.59 -4.64
C SER A 94 20.70 -14.96 -4.20
N GLU A 95 21.30 -15.03 -3.01
CA GLU A 95 21.62 -16.26 -2.30
C GLU A 95 20.74 -16.36 -1.06
N ARG A 96 20.23 -17.57 -0.80
CA ARG A 96 19.49 -17.89 0.42
C ARG A 96 20.24 -18.95 1.20
N PHE A 97 20.51 -18.65 2.45
CA PHE A 97 21.10 -19.57 3.40
C PHE A 97 20.02 -20.45 4.00
N LEU A 98 20.05 -21.73 3.70
CA LEU A 98 19.09 -22.74 4.19
C LEU A 98 19.85 -23.75 5.07
N GLN A 99 19.12 -24.52 5.87
CA GLN A 99 19.72 -25.51 6.78
C GLN A 99 20.45 -26.65 6.05
N ASN A 100 19.96 -27.03 4.86
CA ASN A 100 20.46 -28.19 4.09
C ASN A 100 21.28 -27.78 2.85
N GLY A 101 21.72 -26.54 2.76
CA GLY A 101 22.45 -26.04 1.60
C GLY A 101 21.92 -24.69 1.13
N ASN A 102 22.70 -23.95 0.36
CA ASN A 102 22.29 -22.66 -0.16
C ASN A 102 21.46 -22.82 -1.45
N SER A 103 20.58 -21.88 -1.69
CA SER A 103 19.82 -21.76 -2.94
C SER A 103 20.15 -20.42 -3.59
N TYR A 104 20.49 -20.45 -4.86
CA TYR A 104 20.87 -19.30 -5.66
C TYR A 104 19.76 -18.99 -6.65
N SER A 105 19.43 -17.74 -6.88
CA SER A 105 18.41 -17.34 -7.83
C SER A 105 18.85 -16.11 -8.59
N ASN A 106 18.77 -16.18 -9.91
CA ASN A 106 19.05 -15.11 -10.85
C ASN A 106 17.81 -14.77 -11.65
N SER A 107 17.62 -13.49 -11.98
CA SER A 107 16.50 -13.07 -12.81
C SER A 107 16.81 -11.82 -13.62
N ASN A 108 16.29 -11.75 -14.83
CA ASN A 108 16.16 -10.58 -15.67
C ASN A 108 14.69 -10.20 -15.77
N SER A 109 14.37 -8.92 -15.69
CA SER A 109 12.99 -8.46 -15.90
C SER A 109 12.92 -7.14 -16.64
N VAL A 110 11.93 -7.00 -17.49
CA VAL A 110 11.57 -5.78 -18.21
C VAL A 110 10.15 -5.41 -17.80
N ASN A 111 9.98 -4.19 -17.28
CA ASN A 111 8.68 -3.68 -16.87
C ASN A 111 8.38 -2.37 -17.58
N ARG A 112 7.22 -2.30 -18.23
CA ARG A 112 6.68 -1.09 -18.85
C ARG A 112 5.41 -0.70 -18.14
N ASN A 113 5.45 0.40 -17.42
CA ASN A 113 4.35 0.85 -16.60
C ASN A 113 3.83 2.21 -17.09
N LYS A 114 2.51 2.33 -17.29
CA LYS A 114 1.83 3.57 -17.64
C LYS A 114 0.73 3.82 -16.61
N ASN A 115 0.88 4.89 -15.84
CA ASN A 115 -0.08 5.32 -14.83
C ASN A 115 -0.70 6.65 -15.23
N ILE A 116 -2.00 6.75 -15.08
CA ILE A 116 -2.77 7.98 -15.16
C ILE A 116 -3.50 8.12 -13.83
N ASP A 117 -3.29 9.25 -13.16
CA ASP A 117 -3.93 9.56 -11.90
C ASP A 117 -4.59 10.94 -11.99
N PHE A 118 -5.84 11.00 -11.62
CA PHE A 118 -6.54 12.26 -11.40
C PHE A 118 -7.00 12.31 -9.96
N ASN A 119 -6.63 13.38 -9.25
CA ASN A 119 -7.01 13.61 -7.87
C ASN A 119 -7.61 14.99 -7.73
N ALA A 120 -8.75 15.08 -7.05
CA ALA A 120 -9.38 16.33 -6.70
C ALA A 120 -9.74 16.34 -5.22
N ASP A 121 -9.41 17.41 -4.52
CA ASP A 121 -9.78 17.66 -3.14
C ASP A 121 -10.41 19.05 -3.00
N PHE A 122 -11.32 19.14 -2.08
CA PHE A 122 -12.01 20.36 -1.74
C PHE A 122 -12.07 20.52 -0.23
N ARG A 123 -11.97 21.75 0.27
CA ARG A 123 -12.13 22.11 1.67
C ARG A 123 -13.04 23.31 1.78
N LEU A 124 -14.06 23.16 2.59
CA LEU A 124 -14.91 24.24 3.06
C LEU A 124 -14.77 24.30 4.57
N GLU A 125 -14.43 25.48 5.10
CA GLU A 125 -14.52 25.78 6.53
C GLU A 125 -15.44 26.99 6.72
N TRP A 126 -16.52 26.78 7.45
CA TRP A 126 -17.52 27.80 7.70
C TRP A 126 -17.66 28.04 9.19
N LYS A 127 -17.53 29.33 9.58
CA LYS A 127 -17.67 29.83 10.95
C LYS A 127 -18.88 30.76 11.00
N PRO A 128 -20.14 30.22 11.10
CA PRO A 128 -21.36 31.03 11.12
C PRO A 128 -21.37 31.99 12.29
N ASP A 129 -20.81 31.59 13.44
CA ASP A 129 -20.65 32.35 14.66
C ASP A 129 -19.31 32.02 15.35
N SER A 130 -18.99 32.76 16.46
CA SER A 130 -17.73 32.56 17.23
C SER A 130 -17.66 31.20 17.97
N MET A 131 -18.78 30.47 18.07
CA MET A 131 -18.89 29.24 18.83
C MET A 131 -18.93 28.01 17.93
N THR A 132 -19.21 28.17 16.64
CA THR A 132 -19.44 27.06 15.69
C THR A 132 -18.40 27.09 14.58
N ASN A 133 -17.83 25.92 14.29
CA ASN A 133 -16.94 25.70 13.14
C ASN A 133 -17.33 24.43 12.44
N ILE A 134 -17.66 24.54 11.14
CA ILE A 134 -18.07 23.44 10.26
C ILE A 134 -16.99 23.28 9.22
N ILE A 135 -16.46 22.05 9.09
CA ILE A 135 -15.41 21.73 8.12
C ILE A 135 -15.93 20.57 7.27
N PHE A 136 -15.97 20.77 5.95
CA PHE A 136 -16.30 19.73 4.98
C PHE A 136 -15.14 19.52 4.01
N ARG A 137 -14.70 18.25 3.86
CA ARG A 137 -13.56 17.89 3.02
C ARG A 137 -13.90 16.66 2.19
N PRO A 138 -14.46 16.81 1.00
CA PRO A 138 -14.58 15.75 0.02
C PRO A 138 -13.27 15.61 -0.77
N ASN A 139 -12.99 14.40 -1.21
CA ASN A 139 -11.93 14.09 -2.17
C ASN A 139 -12.42 13.07 -3.18
N PHE A 140 -11.83 13.12 -4.37
CA PHE A 140 -12.07 12.18 -5.46
C PHE A 140 -10.73 11.76 -6.07
N SER A 141 -10.60 10.48 -6.39
CA SER A 141 -9.43 9.92 -7.07
C SER A 141 -9.87 8.98 -8.17
N TYR A 142 -9.24 9.11 -9.32
CA TYR A 142 -9.34 8.18 -10.44
C TYR A 142 -7.93 7.73 -10.82
N GLY A 143 -7.73 6.42 -10.95
CA GLY A 143 -6.48 5.82 -11.37
C GLY A 143 -6.69 4.86 -12.54
N LYS A 144 -5.76 4.87 -13.48
CA LYS A 144 -5.64 3.86 -14.54
C LYS A 144 -4.20 3.45 -14.67
N THR A 145 -3.95 2.15 -14.52
CA THR A 145 -2.62 1.58 -14.63
C THR A 145 -2.62 0.51 -15.72
N ASN A 146 -1.65 0.60 -16.63
CA ASN A 146 -1.33 -0.48 -17.54
C ASN A 146 0.12 -0.88 -17.29
N ASN A 147 0.33 -2.13 -16.95
CA ASN A 147 1.66 -2.69 -16.71
C ASN A 147 1.89 -3.90 -17.60
N ALA A 148 2.96 -3.87 -18.38
CA ALA A 148 3.45 -5.02 -19.13
C ALA A 148 4.80 -5.43 -18.55
N SER A 149 4.96 -6.69 -18.20
CA SER A 149 6.21 -7.22 -17.65
C SER A 149 6.58 -8.53 -18.33
N GLY A 150 7.87 -8.73 -18.57
CA GLY A 150 8.46 -9.99 -18.94
C GLY A 150 9.59 -10.30 -17.97
N SER A 151 9.74 -11.54 -17.57
CA SER A 151 10.85 -11.96 -16.73
C SER A 151 11.32 -13.36 -17.07
N GLU A 152 12.62 -13.54 -16.98
CA GLU A 152 13.34 -14.81 -17.09
C GLU A 152 14.05 -15.04 -15.75
N SER A 153 13.91 -16.21 -15.18
CA SER A 153 14.53 -16.52 -13.91
C SER A 153 15.00 -17.96 -13.82
N GLY A 154 16.05 -18.19 -13.03
CA GLY A 154 16.56 -19.53 -12.73
C GLY A 154 16.90 -19.64 -11.24
N THR A 155 16.61 -20.82 -10.68
CA THR A 155 17.05 -21.22 -9.34
C THR A 155 18.06 -22.35 -9.46
N PHE A 156 19.15 -22.26 -8.68
CA PHE A 156 20.30 -23.16 -8.73
C PHE A 156 20.61 -23.71 -7.33
N ASN A 157 21.09 -24.94 -7.28
CA ASN A 157 21.54 -25.59 -6.03
C ASN A 157 23.02 -25.37 -5.72
N ILE A 158 23.80 -24.88 -6.69
CA ILE A 158 25.21 -24.48 -6.57
C ILE A 158 25.33 -23.05 -7.06
N ASP A 159 26.32 -22.31 -6.59
CA ASP A 159 26.59 -20.96 -7.05
C ASP A 159 26.89 -20.93 -8.55
N PRO A 160 25.99 -20.36 -9.38
CA PRO A 160 26.17 -20.34 -10.83
C PRO A 160 27.36 -19.48 -11.27
N TYR A 161 27.81 -18.53 -10.45
CA TYR A 161 29.01 -17.72 -10.73
C TYR A 161 30.30 -18.54 -10.64
N SER A 162 30.25 -19.76 -10.07
CA SER A 162 31.39 -20.67 -10.07
C SER A 162 31.64 -21.35 -11.43
N LEU A 163 30.62 -21.38 -12.30
CA LEU A 163 30.67 -22.01 -13.61
C LEU A 163 30.74 -21.02 -14.76
N VAL A 164 30.02 -19.90 -14.66
CA VAL A 164 29.97 -18.87 -15.70
C VAL A 164 30.14 -17.49 -15.12
N ALA A 165 30.70 -16.57 -15.88
CA ALA A 165 30.95 -15.20 -15.43
C ALA A 165 29.65 -14.39 -15.22
N ASN A 166 28.63 -14.64 -16.04
CA ASN A 166 27.34 -13.95 -15.93
C ASN A 166 26.19 -14.96 -16.11
N PRO A 167 25.66 -15.53 -15.02
CA PRO A 167 24.55 -16.50 -15.09
C PRO A 167 23.27 -15.93 -15.71
N ASN A 168 23.10 -14.62 -15.70
CA ASN A 168 21.91 -13.96 -16.25
C ASN A 168 21.81 -14.04 -17.78
N ASP A 169 22.91 -14.31 -18.47
CA ASP A 169 22.93 -14.53 -19.93
C ASP A 169 22.36 -15.89 -20.33
N PHE A 170 22.20 -16.80 -19.36
CA PHE A 170 21.73 -18.18 -19.51
C PHE A 170 20.34 -18.41 -18.90
N LEU A 171 19.50 -17.40 -18.74
CA LEU A 171 18.17 -17.56 -18.14
C LEU A 171 17.09 -17.90 -19.16
N ASN A 172 17.25 -17.52 -20.43
CA ASN A 172 16.29 -17.80 -21.48
C ASN A 172 16.56 -19.20 -22.06
N PHE A 173 15.91 -20.21 -21.49
CA PHE A 173 16.09 -21.62 -21.86
C PHE A 173 15.52 -21.98 -23.25
N ASP A 174 14.65 -21.15 -23.84
CA ASP A 174 14.10 -21.41 -25.17
C ASP A 174 15.07 -21.05 -26.30
N GLN A 175 16.07 -20.22 -26.02
CA GLN A 175 17.06 -19.76 -27.00
C GLN A 175 18.41 -20.47 -26.89
N MET A 176 18.57 -21.41 -25.95
CA MET A 176 19.83 -22.11 -25.72
C MET A 176 19.84 -23.49 -26.36
N THR A 177 20.92 -23.75 -27.10
CA THR A 177 21.22 -25.11 -27.62
C THR A 177 22.20 -25.84 -26.71
N ASP A 178 22.91 -25.14 -25.83
CA ASP A 178 23.87 -25.72 -24.89
C ASP A 178 23.84 -24.86 -23.60
N ASP A 179 23.34 -25.43 -22.51
CA ASP A 179 23.20 -24.73 -21.22
C ASP A 179 24.29 -25.20 -20.23
N PRO A 180 25.33 -24.36 -19.98
CA PRO A 180 26.41 -24.74 -19.04
C PRO A 180 25.94 -24.82 -17.58
N LEU A 181 24.70 -24.42 -17.28
CA LEU A 181 24.11 -24.40 -15.94
C LEU A 181 23.04 -25.48 -15.74
N GLU A 182 22.76 -26.34 -16.75
CA GLU A 182 21.69 -27.34 -16.71
C GLU A 182 21.80 -28.27 -15.50
N ASP A 183 22.99 -28.81 -15.24
CA ASP A 183 23.24 -29.78 -14.15
C ASP A 183 23.00 -29.20 -12.75
N ILE A 184 23.14 -27.90 -12.57
CA ILE A 184 22.92 -27.23 -11.29
C ILE A 184 21.56 -26.53 -11.17
N ARG A 185 20.78 -26.56 -12.23
CA ARG A 185 19.50 -25.88 -12.31
C ARG A 185 18.41 -26.68 -11.57
N VAL A 186 17.68 -26.01 -10.67
CA VAL A 186 16.51 -26.60 -9.97
C VAL A 186 15.24 -26.31 -10.74
N ASN A 187 15.07 -25.05 -11.13
CA ASN A 187 14.00 -24.63 -12.02
C ASN A 187 14.42 -23.43 -12.86
N ALA A 188 13.70 -23.25 -13.95
CA ALA A 188 13.75 -22.03 -14.76
C ALA A 188 12.33 -21.61 -15.13
N THR A 189 12.09 -20.29 -15.21
CA THR A 189 10.76 -19.75 -15.51
C THR A 189 10.86 -18.58 -16.48
N ASN A 190 10.08 -18.64 -17.55
CA ASN A 190 9.80 -17.53 -18.45
C ASN A 190 8.37 -17.03 -18.18
N ASP A 191 8.21 -15.79 -17.80
CA ASP A 191 6.92 -15.17 -17.51
C ASP A 191 6.68 -13.95 -18.39
N ALA A 192 5.48 -13.83 -18.93
CA ALA A 192 4.95 -12.60 -19.52
C ALA A 192 3.62 -12.25 -18.86
N SER A 193 3.46 -10.97 -18.48
CA SER A 193 2.23 -10.51 -17.84
C SER A 193 1.82 -9.13 -18.32
N LEU A 194 0.53 -8.98 -18.58
CA LEU A 194 -0.10 -7.70 -18.88
C LEU A 194 -1.21 -7.45 -17.85
N SER A 195 -1.11 -6.37 -17.09
CA SER A 195 -2.12 -5.98 -16.11
C SER A 195 -2.73 -4.64 -16.48
N LYS A 196 -4.06 -4.56 -16.43
CA LYS A 196 -4.86 -3.34 -16.63
C LYS A 196 -5.71 -3.13 -15.41
N SER A 197 -5.52 -2.02 -14.72
CA SER A 197 -6.31 -1.68 -13.55
C SER A 197 -6.95 -0.32 -13.73
N LYS A 198 -8.20 -0.21 -13.27
CA LYS A 198 -8.97 1.02 -13.20
C LYS A 198 -9.53 1.16 -11.78
N SER A 199 -9.27 2.27 -11.14
CA SER A 199 -9.73 2.54 -9.79
C SER A 199 -10.46 3.87 -9.70
N ILE A 200 -11.55 3.89 -8.95
CA ILE A 200 -12.29 5.10 -8.58
C ILE A 200 -12.40 5.08 -7.06
N SER A 201 -12.07 6.20 -6.44
CA SER A 201 -12.35 6.36 -5.01
C SER A 201 -12.86 7.75 -4.70
N THR A 202 -13.79 7.80 -3.75
CA THR A 202 -14.31 9.05 -3.21
C THR A 202 -14.40 8.95 -1.70
N ALA A 203 -14.08 10.03 -1.02
CA ALA A 203 -14.28 10.10 0.42
C ALA A 203 -14.72 11.52 0.82
N ALA A 204 -15.42 11.60 1.94
CA ALA A 204 -15.82 12.86 2.52
C ALA A 204 -15.68 12.84 4.03
N THR A 205 -15.23 13.95 4.60
CA THR A 205 -15.21 14.19 6.04
C THR A 205 -16.01 15.44 6.37
N LEU A 206 -16.99 15.29 7.24
CA LEU A 206 -17.73 16.39 7.84
C LEU A 206 -17.34 16.51 9.32
N GLN A 207 -16.88 17.66 9.75
CA GLN A 207 -16.60 17.93 11.14
C GLN A 207 -17.36 19.16 11.61
N LEU A 208 -18.10 19.03 12.70
CA LEU A 208 -18.81 20.09 13.37
C LEU A 208 -18.20 20.26 14.76
N ASN A 209 -17.66 21.44 15.03
CA ASN A 209 -17.17 21.81 16.35
C ASN A 209 -18.10 22.87 16.95
N ARG A 210 -18.60 22.64 18.14
CA ARG A 210 -19.43 23.58 18.88
C ARG A 210 -18.85 23.84 20.25
N LYS A 211 -18.48 25.10 20.52
CA LYS A 211 -18.21 25.55 21.88
C LYS A 211 -19.54 25.71 22.62
N LEU A 212 -19.62 25.20 23.83
CA LEU A 212 -20.83 25.26 24.66
C LEU A 212 -20.76 26.38 25.70
N ASN A 213 -19.52 26.82 26.03
CA ASN A 213 -19.26 27.95 26.88
C ASN A 213 -17.86 28.52 26.66
N ASP A 214 -17.57 29.66 27.30
CA ASP A 214 -16.25 30.34 27.22
C ASP A 214 -15.17 29.69 28.06
N ARG A 215 -15.53 28.73 28.94
CA ARG A 215 -14.57 27.99 29.79
C ARG A 215 -13.88 26.83 29.05
N GLY A 216 -14.25 26.57 27.79
CA GLY A 216 -13.63 25.56 26.94
C GLY A 216 -14.42 24.23 26.86
N ARG A 217 -15.66 24.17 27.38
CA ARG A 217 -16.57 23.05 27.15
C ARG A 217 -16.94 23.03 25.68
N ASN A 218 -16.76 21.88 25.04
CA ASN A 218 -17.05 21.76 23.60
C ASN A 218 -17.49 20.35 23.22
N VAL A 219 -18.22 20.28 22.12
CA VAL A 219 -18.61 19.05 21.43
C VAL A 219 -18.08 19.09 20.01
N THR A 220 -17.48 18.00 19.58
CA THR A 220 -17.05 17.78 18.19
C THR A 220 -17.77 16.55 17.65
N PHE A 221 -18.49 16.72 16.56
CA PHE A 221 -18.98 15.62 15.73
C PHE A 221 -18.10 15.49 14.50
N ARG A 222 -17.73 14.24 14.12
CA ARG A 222 -16.99 13.96 12.90
C ARG A 222 -17.60 12.76 12.20
N GLY A 223 -18.17 13.00 11.01
CA GLY A 223 -18.62 11.98 10.09
C GLY A 223 -17.57 11.74 8.99
N ARG A 224 -17.34 10.50 8.61
CA ARG A 224 -16.51 10.12 7.47
C ARG A 224 -17.23 9.08 6.63
N PHE A 225 -17.11 9.22 5.34
CA PHE A 225 -17.57 8.25 4.34
C PHE A 225 -16.45 8.04 3.33
N GLY A 226 -16.29 6.81 2.86
CA GLY A 226 -15.36 6.47 1.79
C GLY A 226 -15.94 5.34 0.95
N TYR A 227 -15.77 5.44 -0.35
CA TYR A 227 -16.11 4.44 -1.35
C TYR A 227 -14.91 4.22 -2.27
N GLY A 228 -14.65 2.99 -2.63
CA GLY A 228 -13.63 2.61 -3.60
C GLY A 228 -14.12 1.45 -4.46
N ASP A 229 -13.85 1.55 -5.74
CA ASP A 229 -14.10 0.52 -6.75
C ASP A 229 -12.83 0.34 -7.58
N ASN A 230 -12.39 -0.89 -7.75
CA ASN A 230 -11.18 -1.21 -8.49
C ASN A 230 -11.40 -2.46 -9.31
N ASP A 231 -11.30 -2.32 -10.62
CA ASP A 231 -11.28 -3.42 -11.58
C ASP A 231 -9.83 -3.69 -11.97
N ASN A 232 -9.41 -4.93 -11.88
CA ASN A 232 -8.07 -5.37 -12.28
C ASN A 232 -8.18 -6.60 -13.17
N ASP A 233 -7.74 -6.45 -14.42
CA ASP A 233 -7.58 -7.52 -15.40
C ASP A 233 -6.10 -7.85 -15.55
N GLN A 234 -5.77 -9.12 -15.47
CA GLN A 234 -4.41 -9.61 -15.62
C GLN A 234 -4.36 -10.77 -16.62
N TYR A 235 -3.44 -10.71 -17.54
CA TYR A 235 -3.11 -11.74 -18.49
C TYR A 235 -1.73 -12.26 -18.14
N THR A 236 -1.56 -13.58 -18.05
CA THR A 236 -0.27 -14.19 -17.66
C THR A 236 -0.01 -15.41 -18.54
N GLN A 237 1.16 -15.43 -19.15
CA GLN A 237 1.74 -16.59 -19.82
C GLN A 237 3.01 -16.95 -19.06
N SER A 238 3.15 -18.21 -18.66
CA SER A 238 4.28 -18.69 -17.89
C SER A 238 4.64 -20.11 -18.29
N GLU A 239 5.92 -20.36 -18.52
CA GLU A 239 6.50 -21.66 -18.63
C GLU A 239 7.51 -21.85 -17.50
N THR A 240 7.33 -22.90 -16.70
CA THR A 240 8.27 -23.29 -15.65
C THR A 240 8.77 -24.68 -15.90
N ARG A 241 10.09 -24.86 -16.04
CA ARG A 241 10.77 -26.15 -16.16
C ARG A 241 11.40 -26.53 -14.83
N TYR A 242 11.19 -27.79 -14.44
CA TYR A 242 11.73 -28.38 -13.22
C TYR A 242 12.76 -29.45 -13.61
N TYR A 243 14.03 -29.19 -13.38
CA TYR A 243 15.14 -30.07 -13.75
C TYR A 243 15.38 -31.18 -12.74
N GLN A 244 14.84 -31.05 -11.53
CA GLN A 244 14.95 -32.05 -10.46
C GLN A 244 13.73 -32.99 -10.38
N ILE A 245 12.71 -32.76 -11.21
CA ILE A 245 11.47 -33.55 -11.25
C ILE A 245 11.30 -34.06 -12.68
N LEU A 246 11.42 -35.38 -12.85
CA LEU A 246 11.24 -36.01 -14.15
C LEU A 246 9.75 -36.24 -14.42
N ASN A 247 9.36 -36.07 -15.67
CA ASN A 247 8.05 -36.46 -16.17
C ASN A 247 7.97 -37.98 -16.38
N ALA A 248 6.79 -38.51 -16.76
CA ALA A 248 6.57 -39.93 -16.97
C ALA A 248 7.44 -40.55 -18.08
N LEU A 249 8.04 -39.77 -18.95
CA LEU A 249 8.92 -40.18 -20.06
C LEU A 249 10.41 -40.02 -19.73
N GLY A 250 10.74 -39.60 -18.50
CA GLY A 250 12.12 -39.42 -18.02
C GLY A 250 12.79 -38.11 -18.42
N GLY A 251 12.04 -37.18 -19.02
CA GLY A 251 12.50 -35.80 -19.26
C GLY A 251 12.05 -34.82 -18.18
N ASP A 252 12.44 -33.55 -18.30
CA ASP A 252 12.06 -32.49 -17.36
C ASP A 252 10.54 -32.33 -17.27
N SER A 253 10.08 -32.03 -16.06
CA SER A 253 8.68 -31.65 -15.84
C SER A 253 8.45 -30.18 -16.20
N ILE A 254 7.51 -29.93 -17.12
CA ILE A 254 7.18 -28.62 -17.60
C ILE A 254 5.77 -28.21 -17.18
N LEU A 255 5.62 -27.03 -16.61
CA LEU A 255 4.33 -26.45 -16.25
C LEU A 255 4.05 -25.21 -17.10
N TYR A 256 3.08 -25.34 -17.99
CA TYR A 256 2.54 -24.20 -18.75
C TYR A 256 1.35 -23.60 -18.03
N ARG A 257 1.30 -22.28 -17.97
CA ARG A 257 0.14 -21.50 -17.53
C ARG A 257 -0.11 -20.39 -18.52
N ASN A 258 -1.32 -20.37 -19.04
CA ASN A 258 -1.82 -19.29 -19.86
C ASN A 258 -3.18 -18.90 -19.28
N GLN A 259 -3.28 -17.73 -18.66
CA GLN A 259 -4.42 -17.38 -17.81
C GLN A 259 -4.88 -15.94 -18.06
N TYR A 260 -6.19 -15.75 -18.09
CA TYR A 260 -6.84 -14.47 -17.91
C TYR A 260 -7.45 -14.42 -16.50
N ILE A 261 -7.17 -13.37 -15.77
CA ILE A 261 -7.61 -13.20 -14.38
C ILE A 261 -8.30 -11.85 -14.26
N THR A 262 -9.53 -11.85 -13.78
CA THR A 262 -10.25 -10.63 -13.42
C THR A 262 -10.45 -10.57 -11.91
N THR A 263 -10.29 -9.39 -11.32
CA THR A 263 -10.41 -9.20 -9.87
C THR A 263 -11.09 -7.86 -9.56
N PRO A 264 -12.42 -7.77 -9.72
CA PRO A 264 -13.16 -6.62 -9.23
C PRO A 264 -13.12 -6.58 -7.70
N THR A 265 -12.92 -5.38 -7.16
CA THR A 265 -12.87 -5.13 -5.72
C THR A 265 -13.68 -3.91 -5.38
N ARG A 266 -14.64 -4.04 -4.46
CA ARG A 266 -15.44 -2.93 -3.94
C ARG A 266 -15.20 -2.78 -2.45
N ASN A 267 -15.11 -1.54 -2.02
CA ASN A 267 -15.00 -1.25 -0.60
C ASN A 267 -15.75 0.04 -0.27
N TYR A 268 -16.39 0.06 0.89
CA TYR A 268 -16.90 1.28 1.46
C TYR A 268 -16.75 1.28 2.97
N ASN A 269 -16.60 2.45 3.52
CA ASN A 269 -16.48 2.62 4.95
C ASN A 269 -17.23 3.90 5.38
N TYR A 270 -17.80 3.85 6.57
CA TYR A 270 -18.31 5.04 7.22
C TYR A 270 -17.99 5.01 8.70
N SER A 271 -17.81 6.18 9.27
CA SER A 271 -17.64 6.32 10.71
C SER A 271 -18.28 7.61 11.21
N ALA A 272 -18.82 7.52 12.41
CA ALA A 272 -19.34 8.66 13.14
C ALA A 272 -18.64 8.71 14.51
N GLN A 273 -18.10 9.87 14.85
CA GLN A 273 -17.41 10.13 16.10
C GLN A 273 -18.01 11.35 16.80
N ILE A 274 -18.27 11.20 18.07
CA ILE A 274 -18.61 12.29 18.97
C ILE A 274 -17.48 12.42 20.01
N THR A 275 -17.02 13.64 20.24
CA THR A 275 -16.05 13.95 21.31
C THR A 275 -16.61 15.08 22.16
N TYR A 276 -16.69 14.86 23.45
CA TYR A 276 -17.06 15.85 24.45
C TYR A 276 -15.87 16.21 25.31
N SER A 277 -15.62 17.50 25.50
CA SER A 277 -14.54 18.02 26.34
C SER A 277 -15.11 18.84 27.47
N GLU A 278 -14.89 18.40 28.71
CA GLU A 278 -15.30 19.07 29.94
C GLU A 278 -14.11 19.72 30.62
N PRO A 279 -14.13 21.03 30.89
CA PRO A 279 -13.15 21.69 31.74
C PRO A 279 -13.42 21.35 33.22
N ILE A 280 -12.59 20.51 33.82
CA ILE A 280 -12.74 20.07 35.23
C ILE A 280 -11.97 20.95 36.19
N ALA A 281 -10.93 21.68 35.71
CA ALA A 281 -10.17 22.64 36.46
C ALA A 281 -9.56 23.70 35.48
N ARG A 282 -8.89 24.71 36.02
CA ARG A 282 -8.19 25.72 35.20
C ARG A 282 -7.24 25.03 34.22
N ALA A 283 -7.52 25.20 32.92
CA ALA A 283 -6.75 24.63 31.81
C ALA A 283 -6.49 23.10 31.96
N THR A 284 -7.48 22.38 32.49
CA THR A 284 -7.50 20.93 32.65
C THR A 284 -8.84 20.41 32.11
N PHE A 285 -8.76 19.47 31.16
CA PHE A 285 -9.93 18.99 30.42
C PHE A 285 -10.01 17.47 30.54
N LEU A 286 -11.19 16.97 30.81
CA LEU A 286 -11.55 15.56 30.66
C LEU A 286 -12.27 15.41 29.33
N GLN A 287 -11.79 14.51 28.46
CA GLN A 287 -12.37 14.28 27.15
C GLN A 287 -12.92 12.87 27.06
N PHE A 288 -14.15 12.77 26.61
CA PHE A 288 -14.80 11.52 26.25
C PHE A 288 -15.01 11.50 24.75
N SER A 289 -14.67 10.38 24.12
CA SER A 289 -14.92 10.20 22.70
C SER A 289 -15.52 8.83 22.45
N TYR A 290 -16.50 8.78 21.58
CA TYR A 290 -17.04 7.54 21.07
C TYR A 290 -17.08 7.61 19.55
N GLN A 291 -16.55 6.55 18.91
CA GLN A 291 -16.58 6.38 17.46
C GLN A 291 -17.16 5.02 17.11
N PHE A 292 -18.10 5.03 16.21
CA PHE A 292 -18.53 3.84 15.49
C PHE A 292 -17.90 3.84 14.09
N GLN A 293 -17.39 2.70 13.65
CA GLN A 293 -16.84 2.52 12.31
C GLN A 293 -17.36 1.21 11.71
N TYR A 294 -17.84 1.30 10.48
CA TYR A 294 -18.15 0.15 9.63
C TYR A 294 -17.25 0.16 8.40
N LYS A 295 -16.78 -1.02 8.01
CA LYS A 295 -16.04 -1.24 6.77
C LYS A 295 -16.60 -2.46 6.08
N TYR A 296 -16.76 -2.35 4.78
CA TYR A 296 -17.08 -3.43 3.87
C TYR A 296 -16.00 -3.52 2.80
N SER A 297 -15.61 -4.73 2.46
CA SER A 297 -14.70 -5.01 1.36
C SER A 297 -15.11 -6.32 0.71
N GLU A 298 -15.26 -6.30 -0.60
CA GLU A 298 -15.60 -7.44 -1.43
C GLU A 298 -14.53 -7.56 -2.52
N SER A 299 -14.09 -8.77 -2.79
CA SER A 299 -13.15 -9.09 -3.87
C SER A 299 -13.58 -10.40 -4.50
N ASP A 300 -13.77 -10.39 -5.82
CA ASP A 300 -14.15 -11.56 -6.60
C ASP A 300 -13.10 -11.82 -7.68
N LYS A 301 -12.17 -12.73 -7.39
CA LYS A 301 -11.15 -13.15 -8.33
C LYS A 301 -11.66 -14.34 -9.12
N THR A 302 -11.79 -14.17 -10.42
CA THR A 302 -12.06 -15.27 -11.37
C THR A 302 -10.83 -15.48 -12.27
N THR A 303 -10.46 -16.73 -12.47
CA THR A 303 -9.35 -17.12 -13.32
C THR A 303 -9.87 -17.99 -14.44
N PHE A 304 -9.53 -17.66 -15.67
CA PHE A 304 -9.88 -18.42 -16.87
C PHE A 304 -8.62 -19.06 -17.45
N ASP A 305 -8.74 -20.33 -17.86
CA ASP A 305 -7.66 -21.04 -18.54
C ASP A 305 -7.66 -20.68 -20.03
N MET A 306 -6.52 -20.25 -20.51
CA MET A 306 -6.30 -19.84 -21.89
C MET A 306 -5.51 -20.89 -22.70
N LEU A 307 -5.19 -22.04 -22.13
CA LEU A 307 -4.46 -23.12 -22.82
C LEU A 307 -5.25 -23.69 -24.01
N SER A 308 -6.59 -23.60 -23.98
CA SER A 308 -7.45 -23.96 -25.10
C SER A 308 -7.36 -23.00 -26.30
N PHE A 309 -6.64 -21.90 -26.14
CA PHE A 309 -6.43 -20.86 -27.16
C PHE A 309 -4.93 -20.68 -27.42
N PRO A 310 -4.23 -21.66 -27.98
CA PRO A 310 -2.77 -21.67 -28.12
C PRO A 310 -2.22 -20.54 -29.01
N GLU A 311 -3.02 -20.03 -29.95
CA GLU A 311 -2.63 -18.95 -30.83
C GLU A 311 -2.91 -17.55 -30.24
N TRP A 312 -3.47 -17.47 -29.02
CA TRP A 312 -3.77 -16.20 -28.41
C TRP A 312 -2.50 -15.46 -27.96
N ASP A 313 -2.34 -14.25 -28.47
CA ASP A 313 -1.29 -13.33 -28.03
C ASP A 313 -1.80 -12.52 -26.83
N ILE A 314 -1.00 -12.44 -25.76
CA ILE A 314 -1.25 -11.67 -24.55
C ILE A 314 -1.53 -10.16 -24.82
N ASN A 315 -1.05 -9.63 -25.93
CA ASN A 315 -1.30 -8.26 -26.36
C ASN A 315 -2.56 -8.11 -27.22
N GLY A 316 -3.13 -9.23 -27.65
CA GLY A 316 -4.31 -9.30 -28.50
C GLY A 316 -5.63 -9.13 -27.74
N PRO A 317 -6.76 -9.10 -28.47
CA PRO A 317 -8.08 -9.16 -27.85
C PRO A 317 -8.33 -10.56 -27.26
N LEU A 318 -9.19 -10.61 -26.23
CA LEU A 318 -9.62 -11.90 -25.67
C LEU A 318 -10.36 -12.73 -26.73
N PRO A 319 -10.09 -14.02 -26.84
CA PRO A 319 -10.83 -14.90 -27.72
C PRO A 319 -12.30 -15.02 -27.29
N ALA A 320 -13.18 -15.15 -28.24
CA ALA A 320 -14.60 -15.38 -27.96
C ALA A 320 -14.77 -16.71 -27.19
N GLY A 321 -15.54 -16.68 -26.11
CA GLY A 321 -15.80 -17.85 -25.28
C GLY A 321 -14.74 -18.19 -24.24
N CYS A 322 -13.68 -17.40 -24.09
CA CYS A 322 -12.66 -17.64 -23.04
C CYS A 322 -13.27 -17.61 -21.63
N GLU A 323 -14.27 -16.80 -21.40
CA GLU A 323 -14.96 -16.66 -20.11
C GLU A 323 -15.86 -17.85 -19.74
N THR A 324 -16.02 -18.83 -20.64
CA THR A 324 -16.77 -20.06 -20.38
C THR A 324 -15.95 -21.16 -19.72
N HIS A 325 -14.64 -20.95 -19.51
CA HIS A 325 -13.72 -21.93 -18.94
C HIS A 325 -13.08 -21.41 -17.63
N PRO A 326 -13.88 -21.11 -16.58
CA PRO A 326 -13.32 -20.69 -15.31
C PRO A 326 -12.59 -21.86 -14.62
N VAL A 327 -11.47 -21.56 -13.98
CA VAL A 327 -10.73 -22.51 -13.14
C VAL A 327 -11.12 -22.23 -11.68
N ASP A 328 -12.15 -22.91 -11.20
CA ASP A 328 -12.74 -22.69 -9.88
C ASP A 328 -11.73 -22.81 -8.73
N SER A 329 -10.78 -23.74 -8.83
CA SER A 329 -9.72 -23.93 -7.83
C SER A 329 -8.77 -22.72 -7.69
N LEU A 330 -8.68 -21.86 -8.70
CA LEU A 330 -7.89 -20.63 -8.74
C LEU A 330 -8.75 -19.37 -8.52
N GLY A 331 -10.07 -19.51 -8.60
CA GLY A 331 -11.02 -18.48 -8.23
C GLY A 331 -11.03 -18.22 -6.72
N LYS A 332 -11.42 -17.00 -6.31
CA LYS A 332 -11.48 -16.62 -4.90
C LYS A 332 -12.49 -15.51 -4.72
N TYR A 333 -13.55 -15.78 -3.98
CA TYR A 333 -14.46 -14.76 -3.48
C TYR A 333 -14.19 -14.50 -2.00
N ALA A 334 -14.09 -13.23 -1.62
CA ALA A 334 -13.93 -12.84 -0.22
C ALA A 334 -14.76 -11.58 0.07
N GLU A 335 -15.68 -11.68 0.99
CA GLU A 335 -16.46 -10.56 1.52
C GLU A 335 -16.12 -10.37 2.99
N TYR A 336 -15.75 -9.16 3.35
CA TYR A 336 -15.34 -8.79 4.70
C TYR A 336 -16.18 -7.63 5.22
N ARG A 337 -16.82 -7.84 6.37
CA ARG A 337 -17.56 -6.83 7.14
C ARG A 337 -16.91 -6.63 8.49
N TYR A 338 -16.67 -5.38 8.83
CA TYR A 338 -15.98 -5.01 10.05
C TYR A 338 -16.72 -3.90 10.78
N TYR A 339 -17.02 -4.17 12.03
CA TYR A 339 -17.67 -3.25 12.95
C TYR A 339 -16.70 -2.94 14.10
N ASN A 340 -16.45 -1.68 14.34
CA ASN A 340 -15.58 -1.24 15.43
C ASN A 340 -16.25 -0.13 16.24
N HIS A 341 -16.28 -0.32 17.54
CA HIS A 341 -16.67 0.68 18.50
C HIS A 341 -15.41 1.13 19.23
N ASP A 342 -15.14 2.41 19.32
CA ASP A 342 -13.99 2.99 20.01
C ASP A 342 -14.50 3.98 21.04
N ALA A 343 -14.47 3.58 22.31
CA ALA A 343 -14.77 4.43 23.45
C ALA A 343 -13.47 4.85 24.12
N SER A 344 -13.20 6.15 24.18
CA SER A 344 -11.96 6.67 24.76
C SER A 344 -12.20 7.72 25.81
N VAL A 345 -11.33 7.69 26.82
CA VAL A 345 -11.24 8.69 27.88
C VAL A 345 -9.83 9.23 27.90
N SER A 346 -9.69 10.55 27.94
CA SER A 346 -8.39 11.21 28.04
C SER A 346 -8.43 12.43 28.96
N LEU A 347 -7.35 12.64 29.66
CA LEU A 347 -7.12 13.79 30.52
C LEU A 347 -6.07 14.68 29.87
N ARG A 348 -6.38 15.97 29.73
CA ARG A 348 -5.52 16.95 29.10
C ARG A 348 -5.23 18.10 30.02
N PHE A 349 -3.96 18.32 30.31
CA PHE A 349 -3.44 19.44 31.07
C PHE A 349 -2.75 20.43 30.14
N ILE A 350 -3.07 21.73 30.26
CA ILE A 350 -2.43 22.80 29.50
C ILE A 350 -1.88 23.79 30.53
N ARG A 351 -0.56 23.90 30.60
CA ARG A 351 0.14 24.85 31.44
C ARG A 351 1.11 25.68 30.59
N GLU A 352 1.58 26.77 31.10
CA GLU A 352 2.50 27.64 30.38
C GLU A 352 3.75 26.88 29.87
N LYS A 353 4.36 26.10 30.76
CA LYS A 353 5.58 25.36 30.46
C LYS A 353 5.35 23.92 29.93
N TYR A 354 4.19 23.29 30.23
CA TYR A 354 3.95 21.94 29.80
C TYR A 354 2.51 21.69 29.34
N GLN A 355 2.37 20.72 28.46
CA GLN A 355 1.11 20.16 28.03
C GLN A 355 1.22 18.64 28.14
N LEU A 356 0.25 18.01 28.78
CA LEU A 356 0.13 16.56 28.90
C LEU A 356 -1.25 16.16 28.42
N SER A 357 -1.32 15.18 27.55
CA SER A 357 -2.55 14.45 27.23
C SER A 357 -2.28 12.97 27.47
N ALA A 358 -3.03 12.37 28.34
CA ALA A 358 -2.96 10.93 28.63
C ALA A 358 -4.36 10.33 28.53
N GLY A 359 -4.48 9.21 27.82
CA GLY A 359 -5.78 8.59 27.58
C GLY A 359 -5.67 7.11 27.25
N MET A 360 -6.85 6.50 27.21
CA MET A 360 -7.01 5.10 26.85
C MET A 360 -8.26 4.94 25.99
N SER A 361 -8.16 4.14 24.95
CA SER A 361 -9.25 3.71 24.09
C SER A 361 -9.58 2.23 24.35
N PHE A 362 -10.87 1.92 24.37
CA PHE A 362 -11.42 0.57 24.43
C PHE A 362 -12.14 0.28 23.12
N GLN A 363 -11.73 -0.78 22.44
CA GLN A 363 -12.12 -1.04 21.05
C GLN A 363 -12.68 -2.46 20.89
N PRO A 364 -13.94 -2.72 21.27
CA PRO A 364 -14.63 -3.93 20.87
C PRO A 364 -14.86 -3.94 19.36
N GLN A 365 -14.48 -5.04 18.73
CA GLN A 365 -14.52 -5.24 17.28
C GLN A 365 -15.25 -6.53 16.95
N HIS A 366 -16.09 -6.48 15.94
CA HIS A 366 -16.75 -7.63 15.34
C HIS A 366 -16.40 -7.70 13.86
N SER A 367 -15.93 -8.85 13.40
CA SER A 367 -15.55 -9.09 12.00
C SER A 367 -16.28 -10.31 11.48
N VAL A 368 -16.79 -10.22 10.27
CA VAL A 368 -17.42 -11.32 9.53
C VAL A 368 -16.65 -11.48 8.22
N LEU A 369 -16.29 -12.70 7.90
CA LEU A 369 -15.69 -13.08 6.62
C LEU A 369 -16.52 -14.18 6.00
N SER A 370 -16.99 -13.94 4.77
CA SER A 370 -17.50 -14.96 3.85
C SER A 370 -16.43 -15.20 2.80
N TYR A 371 -15.99 -16.45 2.67
CA TYR A 371 -14.90 -16.83 1.78
C TYR A 371 -15.29 -18.06 0.97
N LYS A 372 -15.03 -18.01 -0.35
CA LYS A 372 -15.23 -19.14 -1.25
C LYS A 372 -14.02 -19.33 -2.14
N ARG A 373 -13.57 -20.60 -2.30
CA ARG A 373 -12.53 -20.98 -3.24
C ARG A 373 -12.78 -22.41 -3.72
N GLY A 374 -13.09 -22.57 -5.02
CA GLY A 374 -13.58 -23.84 -5.54
C GLY A 374 -14.81 -24.31 -4.76
N ASP A 375 -14.79 -25.55 -4.30
CA ASP A 375 -15.86 -26.14 -3.49
C ASP A 375 -15.77 -25.76 -2.01
N TYR A 376 -14.68 -25.12 -1.59
CA TYR A 376 -14.52 -24.71 -0.20
C TYR A 376 -15.23 -23.40 0.05
N MET A 377 -16.18 -23.41 1.00
CA MET A 377 -16.90 -22.23 1.45
C MET A 377 -16.86 -22.15 2.97
N ILE A 378 -16.56 -20.98 3.50
CA ILE A 378 -16.57 -20.73 4.94
C ILE A 378 -17.11 -19.35 5.27
N ASP A 379 -18.05 -19.33 6.20
CA ASP A 379 -18.48 -18.11 6.89
C ASP A 379 -17.93 -18.13 8.31
N THR A 380 -17.15 -17.14 8.66
CA THR A 380 -16.53 -17.06 9.98
C THR A 380 -16.68 -15.69 10.61
N THR A 381 -16.83 -15.68 11.91
CA THR A 381 -16.95 -14.44 12.69
C THR A 381 -15.85 -14.38 13.75
N ARG A 382 -15.42 -13.18 14.06
CA ARG A 382 -14.44 -12.95 15.10
C ARG A 382 -14.80 -11.73 15.94
N ASN A 383 -14.85 -11.93 17.25
CA ASN A 383 -14.99 -10.87 18.25
C ASN A 383 -13.66 -10.63 18.93
N VAL A 384 -13.23 -9.39 19.01
CA VAL A 384 -11.97 -9.01 19.64
C VAL A 384 -12.18 -7.75 20.46
N PHE A 385 -11.53 -7.70 21.60
CA PHE A 385 -11.46 -6.51 22.42
C PHE A 385 -10.02 -6.02 22.48
N ASN A 386 -9.80 -4.80 22.02
CA ASN A 386 -8.50 -4.15 22.04
C ASN A 386 -8.52 -2.96 23.00
N PHE A 387 -7.35 -2.60 23.51
CA PHE A 387 -7.14 -1.34 24.20
C PHE A 387 -5.92 -0.62 23.61
N ALA A 388 -5.98 0.71 23.62
CA ALA A 388 -4.95 1.54 23.00
C ALA A 388 -4.63 2.74 23.91
N PRO A 389 -3.65 2.62 24.82
CA PRO A 389 -3.19 3.72 25.64
C PRO A 389 -2.39 4.72 24.82
N ASN A 390 -2.52 6.00 25.15
CA ASN A 390 -1.77 7.08 24.50
C ASN A 390 -1.33 8.12 25.51
N ILE A 391 -0.13 8.68 25.28
CA ILE A 391 0.43 9.80 26.06
C ILE A 391 1.08 10.76 25.07
N ASP A 392 0.77 12.05 25.15
CA ASP A 392 1.47 13.15 24.45
C ASP A 392 1.87 14.19 25.50
N PHE A 393 3.16 14.24 25.79
CA PHE A 393 3.74 15.18 26.74
C PHE A 393 4.66 16.13 26.02
N ARG A 394 4.42 17.44 26.20
CA ARG A 394 5.26 18.50 25.68
C ARG A 394 5.72 19.40 26.82
N TYR A 395 7.01 19.65 26.89
CA TYR A 395 7.61 20.58 27.83
C TYR A 395 8.37 21.67 27.07
N ARG A 396 8.09 22.93 27.40
CA ARG A 396 8.74 24.11 26.85
C ARG A 396 9.72 24.66 27.88
N PHE A 397 11.01 24.49 27.63
CA PHE A 397 12.07 25.10 28.45
C PHE A 397 12.11 26.62 28.23
N SER A 398 11.93 27.05 26.97
CA SER A 398 11.85 28.44 26.52
C SER A 398 10.96 28.58 25.30
N LYS A 399 10.84 29.79 24.73
CA LYS A 399 10.13 30.04 23.47
C LYS A 399 10.75 29.29 22.28
N VAL A 400 12.04 28.96 22.37
CA VAL A 400 12.85 28.34 21.30
C VAL A 400 13.38 26.96 21.66
N SER A 401 13.04 26.45 22.86
CA SER A 401 13.50 25.12 23.32
C SER A 401 12.34 24.31 23.86
N GLN A 402 12.11 23.14 23.29
CA GLN A 402 11.02 22.24 23.70
C GLN A 402 11.41 20.77 23.60
N LEU A 403 10.84 19.98 24.49
CA LEU A 403 10.84 18.53 24.49
C LEU A 403 9.42 18.03 24.26
N ARG A 404 9.25 17.04 23.38
CA ARG A 404 7.98 16.35 23.22
C ARG A 404 8.19 14.86 23.27
N PHE A 405 7.48 14.19 24.16
CA PHE A 405 7.43 12.74 24.27
C PHE A 405 6.04 12.27 23.84
N MET A 406 6.00 11.28 22.99
CA MET A 406 4.76 10.63 22.55
C MET A 406 4.88 9.13 22.76
N TYR A 407 3.88 8.54 23.39
CA TYR A 407 3.67 7.12 23.47
C TYR A 407 2.31 6.76 22.90
N ARG A 408 2.28 5.71 22.08
CA ARG A 408 1.04 5.16 21.52
C ARG A 408 1.11 3.64 21.50
N GLY A 409 0.26 2.99 22.28
CA GLY A 409 -0.02 1.57 22.19
C GLY A 409 -1.09 1.31 21.14
N ARG A 410 -0.93 0.27 20.35
CA ARG A 410 -1.90 -0.12 19.33
C ARG A 410 -1.94 -1.63 19.19
N SER A 411 -3.14 -2.21 19.30
CA SER A 411 -3.40 -3.59 18.92
C SER A 411 -3.72 -3.69 17.43
N SER A 412 -3.21 -4.72 16.76
CA SER A 412 -3.55 -5.06 15.37
C SER A 412 -3.92 -6.53 15.27
N GLN A 413 -5.03 -6.79 14.57
CA GLN A 413 -5.51 -8.13 14.34
C GLN A 413 -4.84 -8.75 13.10
N PRO A 414 -4.61 -10.09 13.07
CA PRO A 414 -4.31 -10.79 11.83
C PRO A 414 -5.42 -10.55 10.82
N SER A 415 -5.10 -10.51 9.54
CA SER A 415 -6.14 -10.51 8.50
C SER A 415 -6.94 -11.82 8.59
N MET A 416 -8.22 -11.75 8.26
CA MET A 416 -9.06 -12.95 8.30
C MET A 416 -8.56 -14.04 7.36
N GLU A 417 -8.02 -13.65 6.19
CA GLU A 417 -7.39 -14.59 5.24
C GLU A 417 -6.20 -15.34 5.83
N ASN A 418 -5.35 -14.65 6.62
CA ASN A 418 -4.22 -15.29 7.29
C ASN A 418 -4.64 -16.33 8.35
N LEU A 419 -5.90 -16.33 8.76
CA LEU A 419 -6.45 -17.29 9.71
C LEU A 419 -7.05 -18.52 9.02
N LEU A 420 -7.30 -18.48 7.70
CA LEU A 420 -7.88 -19.60 6.96
C LEU A 420 -6.82 -20.66 6.66
N PRO A 421 -6.98 -21.92 7.09
CA PRO A 421 -6.02 -22.99 6.84
C PRO A 421 -6.14 -23.53 5.40
N ILE A 422 -6.18 -22.63 4.42
CA ILE A 422 -6.37 -22.95 3.01
C ILE A 422 -5.08 -22.62 2.27
N ALA A 423 -4.58 -23.58 1.49
CA ALA A 423 -3.41 -23.38 0.65
C ALA A 423 -3.77 -22.53 -0.58
N ASP A 424 -3.09 -21.40 -0.77
CA ASP A 424 -3.09 -20.66 -2.02
C ASP A 424 -1.94 -21.13 -2.90
N ASN A 425 -2.27 -21.98 -3.86
CA ASN A 425 -1.35 -22.59 -4.84
C ASN A 425 -1.45 -21.93 -6.23
N SER A 426 -2.00 -20.72 -6.34
CA SER A 426 -2.04 -19.94 -7.60
C SER A 426 -0.64 -19.74 -8.20
N ASN A 427 0.38 -19.71 -7.35
CA ASN A 427 1.78 -19.77 -7.74
C ASN A 427 2.43 -21.00 -7.09
N PRO A 428 2.71 -22.08 -7.85
CA PRO A 428 3.25 -23.32 -7.29
C PRO A 428 4.66 -23.19 -6.70
N LEU A 429 5.44 -22.18 -7.12
CA LEU A 429 6.73 -21.84 -6.51
C LEU A 429 6.58 -20.98 -5.24
N ASN A 430 5.37 -20.54 -4.90
CA ASN A 430 5.14 -19.70 -3.71
C ASN A 430 3.74 -19.95 -3.11
N ILE A 431 3.58 -21.08 -2.48
CA ILE A 431 2.33 -21.49 -1.82
C ILE A 431 2.17 -20.76 -0.50
N LYS A 432 0.98 -20.24 -0.22
CA LYS A 432 0.65 -19.57 1.05
C LYS A 432 -0.42 -20.37 1.78
N VAL A 433 -0.24 -20.61 3.09
CA VAL A 433 -1.19 -21.32 3.94
C VAL A 433 -1.45 -20.48 5.19
N GLY A 434 -2.71 -20.17 5.49
CA GLY A 434 -3.05 -19.41 6.68
C GLY A 434 -2.91 -20.24 7.97
N ASN A 435 -2.96 -19.55 9.12
CA ASN A 435 -2.82 -20.14 10.45
C ASN A 435 -3.92 -19.65 11.39
N PRO A 436 -4.90 -20.51 11.77
CA PRO A 436 -5.99 -20.15 12.68
C PRO A 436 -5.52 -19.76 14.08
N GLY A 437 -4.32 -20.22 14.50
CA GLY A 437 -3.75 -19.98 15.81
C GLY A 437 -3.12 -18.60 16.00
N LEU A 438 -3.19 -17.71 15.02
CA LEU A 438 -2.60 -16.37 15.13
C LEU A 438 -3.26 -15.53 16.22
N LYS A 439 -2.42 -14.94 17.07
CA LYS A 439 -2.80 -13.98 18.11
C LYS A 439 -2.68 -12.55 17.60
N PRO A 440 -3.46 -11.61 18.17
CA PRO A 440 -3.26 -10.18 17.91
C PRO A 440 -1.86 -9.73 18.28
N ALA A 441 -1.30 -8.85 17.44
CA ALA A 441 -0.06 -8.17 17.74
C ALA A 441 -0.33 -6.87 18.51
N PHE A 442 0.54 -6.51 19.46
CA PHE A 442 0.47 -5.24 20.16
C PHE A 442 1.75 -4.45 19.97
N THR A 443 1.62 -3.25 19.39
CA THR A 443 2.77 -2.39 19.06
C THR A 443 2.84 -1.21 20.02
N HIS A 444 4.00 -1.05 20.64
CA HIS A 444 4.38 0.12 21.43
C HIS A 444 5.20 1.05 20.56
N ASN A 445 4.76 2.28 20.38
CA ASN A 445 5.50 3.32 19.67
C ASN A 445 5.83 4.45 20.62
N MET A 446 7.12 4.73 20.80
CA MET A 446 7.63 5.84 21.58
C MET A 446 8.42 6.77 20.69
N ARG A 447 8.20 8.06 20.82
CA ARG A 447 8.92 9.09 20.08
C ARG A 447 9.30 10.23 21.01
N LEU A 448 10.54 10.64 20.94
CA LEU A 448 11.07 11.77 21.66
C LEU A 448 11.61 12.78 20.65
N PHE A 449 11.14 14.00 20.75
CA PHE A 449 11.63 15.14 19.97
C PHE A 449 12.18 16.17 20.93
N TYR A 450 13.39 16.60 20.70
CA TYR A 450 13.96 17.77 21.36
C TYR A 450 14.46 18.73 20.32
N ASN A 451 14.03 19.97 20.39
CA ASN A 451 14.55 21.04 19.55
C ASN A 451 14.87 22.25 20.40
N THR A 452 16.00 22.87 20.11
CA THR A 452 16.44 24.10 20.73
C THR A 452 17.16 24.96 19.71
N TYR A 453 17.03 26.28 19.89
CA TYR A 453 17.74 27.25 19.10
C TYR A 453 18.26 28.39 20.01
N ASN A 454 19.53 28.68 19.87
CA ASN A 454 20.16 29.84 20.52
C ASN A 454 20.43 30.92 19.45
N ALA A 455 19.69 32.03 19.53
CA ALA A 455 19.76 33.11 18.55
C ALA A 455 21.08 33.87 18.60
N GLU A 456 21.66 34.05 19.80
CA GLU A 456 22.93 34.78 19.99
C GLU A 456 24.11 34.03 19.38
N LEU A 457 24.14 32.72 19.54
CA LEU A 457 25.20 31.84 19.00
C LEU A 457 24.85 31.28 17.63
N GLN A 458 23.66 31.62 17.10
CA GLN A 458 23.11 31.06 15.83
C GLN A 458 23.19 29.55 15.75
N ARG A 459 23.01 28.85 16.88
CA ARG A 459 23.10 27.39 16.99
C ARG A 459 21.74 26.78 17.22
N GLY A 460 21.40 25.79 16.40
CA GLY A 460 20.20 24.96 16.55
C GLY A 460 20.57 23.49 16.75
N MET A 461 19.84 22.80 17.61
CA MET A 461 19.90 21.35 17.75
C MET A 461 18.51 20.76 17.63
N MET A 462 18.36 19.76 16.79
CA MET A 462 17.17 18.95 16.66
C MET A 462 17.52 17.50 16.87
N THR A 463 16.87 16.86 17.82
CA THR A 463 17.06 15.44 18.12
C THR A 463 15.73 14.71 17.98
N HIS A 464 15.73 13.61 17.29
CA HIS A 464 14.59 12.70 17.16
C HIS A 464 15.02 11.30 17.53
N VAL A 465 14.38 10.73 18.55
CA VAL A 465 14.56 9.33 18.95
C VAL A 465 13.23 8.64 18.77
N SER A 466 13.20 7.51 18.08
CA SER A 466 12.03 6.67 17.93
C SER A 466 12.35 5.24 18.35
N PHE A 467 11.46 4.66 19.16
CA PHE A 467 11.52 3.27 19.56
C PHE A 467 10.17 2.61 19.26
N SER A 468 10.21 1.47 18.60
CA SER A 468 9.02 0.67 18.30
C SER A 468 9.30 -0.78 18.61
N THR A 469 8.42 -1.40 19.38
CA THR A 469 8.46 -2.85 19.64
C THR A 469 7.06 -3.42 19.47
N THR A 470 6.99 -4.64 18.93
CA THR A 470 5.73 -5.33 18.70
C THR A 470 5.77 -6.69 19.38
N GLN A 471 4.86 -6.88 20.32
CA GLN A 471 4.62 -8.18 20.95
C GLN A 471 3.72 -9.03 20.07
N ASN A 472 3.96 -10.35 20.01
CA ASN A 472 3.26 -11.29 19.14
C ASN A 472 3.27 -10.83 17.66
N SER A 473 4.39 -10.30 17.19
CA SER A 473 4.54 -9.87 15.80
C SER A 473 4.23 -11.04 14.86
N ILE A 474 3.46 -10.77 13.81
CA ILE A 474 3.15 -11.78 12.81
C ILE A 474 4.24 -11.73 11.75
N SER A 475 4.97 -12.83 11.63
CA SER A 475 6.01 -13.03 10.63
C SER A 475 5.73 -14.30 9.83
N ASN A 476 6.36 -14.43 8.67
CA ASN A 476 6.18 -15.58 7.81
C ASN A 476 7.23 -16.64 8.10
N SER A 477 6.78 -17.85 8.44
CA SER A 477 7.59 -19.07 8.42
C SER A 477 7.59 -19.64 7.02
N THR A 478 8.75 -19.86 6.45
CA THR A 478 8.89 -20.38 5.08
C THR A 478 9.57 -21.72 5.10
N ILE A 479 8.96 -22.70 4.45
CA ILE A 479 9.54 -24.02 4.19
C ILE A 479 9.91 -24.05 2.71
N TYR A 480 11.15 -24.36 2.41
CA TYR A 480 11.67 -24.48 1.06
C TYR A 480 11.59 -25.94 0.59
N ASN A 481 11.21 -26.14 -0.66
CA ASN A 481 11.23 -27.45 -1.33
C ASN A 481 12.42 -27.49 -2.29
N GLU A 482 13.39 -28.34 -1.99
CA GLU A 482 14.65 -28.46 -2.76
C GLU A 482 14.44 -28.97 -4.17
N GLN A 483 13.45 -29.85 -4.39
CA GLN A 483 13.17 -30.43 -5.71
C GLN A 483 12.51 -29.47 -6.68
N THR A 484 11.58 -28.65 -6.18
CA THR A 484 10.85 -27.67 -7.02
C THR A 484 11.51 -26.30 -7.03
N GLY A 485 12.40 -26.00 -6.06
CA GLY A 485 12.85 -24.64 -5.78
C GLY A 485 11.74 -23.74 -5.23
N GLY A 486 10.56 -24.28 -4.98
CA GLY A 486 9.41 -23.59 -4.45
C GLY A 486 9.44 -23.44 -2.93
N ARG A 487 8.49 -22.66 -2.39
CA ARG A 487 8.37 -22.40 -0.96
C ARG A 487 6.93 -22.42 -0.50
N THR A 488 6.70 -22.93 0.69
CA THR A 488 5.43 -22.82 1.40
C THR A 488 5.60 -21.84 2.55
N THR A 489 4.74 -20.83 2.60
CA THR A 489 4.79 -19.74 3.57
C THR A 489 3.57 -19.78 4.47
N THR A 490 3.79 -19.78 5.79
CA THR A 490 2.73 -19.79 6.81
C THR A 490 2.98 -18.66 7.82
N PRO A 491 2.01 -17.80 8.11
CA PRO A 491 2.17 -16.75 9.12
C PRO A 491 2.21 -17.35 10.53
N LYS A 492 3.14 -16.88 11.37
CA LYS A 492 3.30 -17.27 12.78
C LYS A 492 3.55 -16.03 13.64
N ASN A 493 3.13 -16.10 14.91
CA ASN A 493 3.54 -15.09 15.90
C ASN A 493 4.97 -15.38 16.38
N ILE A 494 5.77 -14.32 16.50
CA ILE A 494 7.14 -14.31 17.00
C ILE A 494 7.25 -13.32 18.18
#